data_4570137c2a0ffd2a7794d72abd9255e3
#
_entry.id   4570137c2a0ffd2a7794d72abd9255e3
#
_cell.length_a   1.000
_cell.length_b   1.000
_cell.length_c   1.000
_cell.angle_alpha   90.00
_cell.angle_beta   90.00
_cell.angle_gamma   90.00
#
_symmetry.space_group_name_H-M   'P 1'
#
loop_
_entity.id
_entity.type
_entity.pdbx_description
1 polymer ?
#
loop_
_entity_poly.entity_id
_entity_poly.type
_entity_poly.pdbx_seq_one_letter_code
_entity_poly.pdbx_strand_id
1 'polypeptide(L)'
;MVNIIINRLLFSTAVMCSLATGIVTADEADTIQQQFEQALDDRESGKVYDAIKVFENILATDPYLNRARLELAVAYHEASLYEKAIEQFQIVLDDPETPESVRLAILAYIGQLYSDELEPEGSHYFSQYVKAGLIYNSNINVVPGVGTVIVNGRQFFLPSEKISSFGTDIVLSASHRYRRKKPFNVDGARTSFEWQSQASLSSNLYTETSDFNLNIISADTGPAFISAGRWLGAIPFRIDYVNLGQSSLATAFSVNPYIRFDLGRYRSILIESTFLTRSYAETSNEPQDGSLVMAGAAYTTLLQSLNTGIEAGFRLSNRSAEDDQFAYDSFTLYFSGYTSVTELSSIYLKANYMKFDYKAPDTIIDPANTTLVRNDDQITAGIGYNLDIKDGVLGKWTFNTEIAYTDNSSNIDAYDFDRLLFILNLSRYFQ
;
A
#
# COMPACT_ATOMS: atom_id res chain seq x y z
N MET A 1 -3.62 6.48 23.13
CA MET A 1 -4.17 6.38 24.51
C MET A 1 -5.08 7.56 24.89
N VAL A 2 -4.79 8.79 24.46
CA VAL A 2 -5.62 10.00 24.72
C VAL A 2 -7.00 9.92 24.03
N ASN A 3 -7.09 9.42 22.79
CA ASN A 3 -8.36 9.26 22.07
C ASN A 3 -9.39 8.32 22.74
N ILE A 4 -8.91 7.33 23.53
CA ILE A 4 -9.79 6.38 24.23
C ILE A 4 -10.35 7.03 25.51
N ILE A 5 -9.61 7.95 26.11
CA ILE A 5 -10.04 8.64 27.35
C ILE A 5 -11.06 9.73 27.02
N ILE A 6 -10.91 10.44 25.91
CA ILE A 6 -11.84 11.50 25.49
C ILE A 6 -13.19 10.92 25.07
N ASN A 7 -13.20 9.82 24.29
CA ASN A 7 -14.46 9.13 23.94
C ASN A 7 -15.21 8.57 25.16
N ARG A 8 -14.52 8.22 26.26
CA ARG A 8 -15.20 7.75 27.50
C ARG A 8 -15.71 8.88 28.38
N LEU A 9 -15.11 10.07 28.34
CA LEU A 9 -15.57 11.23 29.11
C LEU A 9 -16.79 11.90 28.47
N LEU A 10 -16.92 11.90 27.14
CA LEU A 10 -18.10 12.42 26.43
C LEU A 10 -19.35 11.52 26.58
N PHE A 11 -19.17 10.22 26.84
CA PHE A 11 -20.29 9.29 27.07
C PHE A 11 -20.89 9.33 28.46
N SER A 12 -20.26 9.98 29.45
CA SER A 12 -20.63 9.89 30.87
C SER A 12 -21.43 11.07 31.44
N THR A 13 -21.70 12.12 30.67
CA THR A 13 -22.50 13.25 31.16
C THR A 13 -23.82 13.39 30.40
N ALA A 14 -24.68 12.35 30.53
CA ALA A 14 -26.10 12.50 30.32
C ALA A 14 -26.72 13.01 31.66
N VAL A 15 -26.65 14.30 31.94
CA VAL A 15 -27.40 14.93 33.00
C VAL A 15 -27.96 16.25 32.52
N MET A 16 -29.28 16.24 32.37
CA MET A 16 -30.23 17.36 32.50
C MET A 16 -29.60 18.78 32.49
N CYS A 17 -29.88 19.52 31.46
CA CYS A 17 -30.20 20.94 31.60
C CYS A 17 -31.40 21.25 30.71
N SER A 18 -32.52 21.41 31.36
CA SER A 18 -33.75 21.93 30.77
C SER A 18 -33.82 23.43 31.00
N LEU A 19 -34.41 24.11 30.00
CA LEU A 19 -35.07 25.41 30.11
C LEU A 19 -34.19 26.65 29.82
N ALA A 20 -34.11 27.00 28.52
CA ALA A 20 -34.36 28.39 28.09
C ALA A 20 -34.78 28.37 26.58
N THR A 21 -36.07 28.42 26.39
CA THR A 21 -36.93 29.06 25.41
C THR A 21 -36.40 29.35 23.99
N GLY A 22 -36.46 28.38 23.13
CA GLY A 22 -36.87 28.45 21.74
C GLY A 22 -37.81 27.30 21.51
N ILE A 23 -39.02 27.53 21.02
CA ILE A 23 -40.01 26.48 20.78
C ILE A 23 -39.55 25.69 19.55
N VAL A 24 -38.66 24.73 19.74
CA VAL A 24 -38.46 23.63 18.78
C VAL A 24 -39.61 22.67 19.06
N THR A 25 -40.39 22.37 18.03
CA THR A 25 -41.48 21.37 18.16
C THR A 25 -40.85 20.01 18.44
N ALA A 26 -41.55 19.13 19.19
CA ALA A 26 -41.03 17.79 19.52
C ALA A 26 -40.58 16.98 18.28
N ASP A 27 -41.20 17.23 17.16
CA ASP A 27 -40.91 16.62 15.86
C ASP A 27 -39.57 17.13 15.24
N GLU A 28 -39.23 18.41 15.45
CA GLU A 28 -37.95 19.00 15.02
C GLU A 28 -36.77 18.52 15.87
N ALA A 29 -36.99 18.40 17.20
CA ALA A 29 -36.00 17.90 18.13
C ALA A 29 -35.64 16.41 17.87
N ASP A 30 -36.63 15.58 17.55
CA ASP A 30 -36.40 14.18 17.14
C ASP A 30 -35.65 14.08 15.80
N THR A 31 -35.92 15.00 14.86
CA THR A 31 -35.23 15.08 13.58
C THR A 31 -33.74 15.48 13.74
N ILE A 32 -33.47 16.49 14.56
CA ILE A 32 -32.08 16.94 14.86
C ILE A 32 -31.31 15.81 15.55
N GLN A 33 -31.92 15.09 16.50
CA GLN A 33 -31.27 13.98 17.20
C GLN A 33 -30.93 12.84 16.21
N GLN A 34 -31.83 12.47 15.30
CA GLN A 34 -31.55 11.47 14.26
C GLN A 34 -30.43 11.89 13.33
N GLN A 35 -30.42 13.15 12.88
CA GLN A 35 -29.33 13.70 12.06
C GLN A 35 -28.02 13.70 12.81
N PHE A 36 -28.01 14.03 14.11
CA PHE A 36 -26.83 14.01 14.95
C PHE A 36 -26.25 12.59 15.08
N GLU A 37 -27.10 11.59 15.34
CA GLU A 37 -26.67 10.17 15.42
C GLU A 37 -26.13 9.68 14.09
N GLN A 38 -26.77 10.03 12.97
CA GLN A 38 -26.28 9.72 11.63
C GLN A 38 -24.92 10.35 11.36
N ALA A 39 -24.72 11.61 11.76
CA ALA A 39 -23.44 12.28 11.59
C ALA A 39 -22.32 11.66 12.43
N LEU A 40 -22.63 11.17 13.64
CA LEU A 40 -21.69 10.41 14.46
C LEU A 40 -21.29 9.10 13.76
N ASP A 41 -22.26 8.34 13.24
CA ASP A 41 -22.01 7.09 12.53
C ASP A 41 -21.19 7.33 11.25
N ASP A 42 -21.51 8.37 10.48
CA ASP A 42 -20.72 8.78 9.31
C ASP A 42 -19.28 9.13 9.68
N ARG A 43 -19.06 9.90 10.75
CA ARG A 43 -17.72 10.21 11.26
C ARG A 43 -16.97 8.96 11.72
N GLU A 44 -17.59 8.09 12.51
CA GLU A 44 -16.99 6.85 13.00
C GLU A 44 -16.67 5.86 11.86
N SER A 45 -17.48 5.85 10.81
CA SER A 45 -17.23 5.07 9.61
C SER A 45 -16.19 5.70 8.65
N GLY A 46 -15.64 6.88 9.01
CA GLY A 46 -14.61 7.60 8.26
C GLY A 46 -15.11 8.50 7.13
N LYS A 47 -16.44 8.69 7.01
CA LYS A 47 -17.06 9.66 6.08
C LYS A 47 -17.07 11.06 6.71
N VAL A 48 -15.89 11.54 7.08
CA VAL A 48 -15.72 12.73 7.92
C VAL A 48 -16.33 13.98 7.28
N TYR A 49 -16.21 14.15 5.96
CA TYR A 49 -16.77 15.31 5.27
C TYR A 49 -18.29 15.30 5.17
N ASP A 50 -18.92 14.14 5.15
CA ASP A 50 -20.38 14.03 5.18
C ASP A 50 -20.88 14.36 6.58
N ALA A 51 -20.22 13.85 7.63
CA ALA A 51 -20.48 14.24 9.02
C ALA A 51 -20.34 15.75 9.25
N ILE A 52 -19.29 16.39 8.73
CA ILE A 52 -19.10 17.85 8.81
C ILE A 52 -20.33 18.57 8.26
N LYS A 53 -20.81 18.23 7.06
CA LYS A 53 -21.98 18.88 6.44
C LYS A 53 -23.22 18.76 7.31
N VAL A 54 -23.45 17.59 7.88
CA VAL A 54 -24.61 17.34 8.75
C VAL A 54 -24.51 18.14 10.03
N PHE A 55 -23.34 18.17 10.69
CA PHE A 55 -23.15 18.99 11.89
C PHE A 55 -23.25 20.48 11.60
N GLU A 56 -22.73 20.98 10.48
CA GLU A 56 -22.90 22.36 10.02
C GLU A 56 -24.39 22.72 9.83
N ASN A 57 -25.18 21.81 9.24
CA ASN A 57 -26.63 22.00 9.06
C ASN A 57 -27.38 22.00 10.39
N ILE A 58 -27.03 21.09 11.31
CA ILE A 58 -27.59 21.09 12.66
C ILE A 58 -27.33 22.43 13.37
N LEU A 59 -26.11 22.94 13.32
CA LEU A 59 -25.73 24.21 13.94
C LEU A 59 -26.28 25.44 13.21
N ALA A 60 -26.66 25.33 11.93
CA ALA A 60 -27.39 26.37 11.22
C ALA A 60 -28.85 26.45 11.72
N THR A 61 -29.43 25.33 12.18
CA THR A 61 -30.80 25.26 12.74
C THR A 61 -30.78 25.60 14.24
N ASP A 62 -29.84 25.01 14.99
CA ASP A 62 -29.65 25.28 16.42
C ASP A 62 -28.19 25.69 16.74
N PRO A 63 -27.86 26.99 16.68
CA PRO A 63 -26.51 27.51 16.91
C PRO A 63 -25.98 27.30 18.34
N TYR A 64 -26.85 26.96 19.32
CA TYR A 64 -26.46 26.80 20.71
C TYR A 64 -26.24 25.36 21.12
N LEU A 65 -26.35 24.41 20.19
CA LEU A 65 -26.14 22.97 20.46
C LEU A 65 -24.62 22.67 20.59
N ASN A 66 -24.05 23.01 21.75
CA ASN A 66 -22.61 22.84 22.01
C ASN A 66 -22.12 21.41 21.81
N ARG A 67 -22.96 20.38 21.99
CA ARG A 67 -22.64 19.00 21.73
C ARG A 67 -22.34 18.79 20.22
N ALA A 68 -23.17 19.31 19.33
CA ALA A 68 -22.93 19.22 17.89
C ALA A 68 -21.69 20.02 17.47
N ARG A 69 -21.45 21.16 18.14
CA ARG A 69 -20.27 21.99 17.89
C ARG A 69 -18.97 21.29 18.28
N LEU A 70 -18.95 20.57 19.39
CA LEU A 70 -17.81 19.74 19.79
C LEU A 70 -17.52 18.63 18.81
N GLU A 71 -18.55 17.91 18.34
CA GLU A 71 -18.40 16.86 17.36
C GLU A 71 -17.95 17.41 15.98
N LEU A 72 -18.46 18.60 15.59
CA LEU A 72 -17.99 19.32 14.40
C LEU A 72 -16.51 19.68 14.52
N ALA A 73 -16.07 20.16 15.68
CA ALA A 73 -14.66 20.48 15.92
C ALA A 73 -13.77 19.23 15.79
N VAL A 74 -14.21 18.11 16.35
CA VAL A 74 -13.51 16.81 16.21
C VAL A 74 -13.48 16.37 14.73
N ALA A 75 -14.61 16.49 14.01
CA ALA A 75 -14.67 16.15 12.59
C ALA A 75 -13.76 17.04 11.75
N TYR A 76 -13.67 18.34 12.04
CA TYR A 76 -12.72 19.24 11.41
C TYR A 76 -11.26 18.83 11.69
N HIS A 77 -10.94 18.41 12.91
CA HIS A 77 -9.61 17.87 13.23
C HIS A 77 -9.29 16.61 12.42
N GLU A 78 -10.20 15.65 12.38
CA GLU A 78 -10.04 14.42 11.60
C GLU A 78 -9.86 14.70 10.09
N ALA A 79 -10.48 15.77 9.58
CA ALA A 79 -10.28 16.30 8.22
C ALA A 79 -9.01 17.14 8.06
N SER A 80 -8.18 17.30 9.10
CA SER A 80 -6.99 18.18 9.15
C SER A 80 -7.31 19.66 8.90
N LEU A 81 -8.53 20.09 9.20
CA LEU A 81 -8.99 21.49 9.12
C LEU A 81 -8.80 22.17 10.49
N TYR A 82 -7.54 22.25 10.96
CA TYR A 82 -7.18 22.60 12.34
C TYR A 82 -7.70 23.97 12.76
N GLU A 83 -7.58 24.99 11.89
CA GLU A 83 -8.07 26.34 12.15
C GLU A 83 -9.58 26.34 12.46
N LYS A 84 -10.38 25.63 11.63
CA LYS A 84 -11.82 25.50 11.86
C LYS A 84 -12.14 24.71 13.12
N ALA A 85 -11.36 23.66 13.43
CA ALA A 85 -11.53 22.89 14.65
C ALA A 85 -11.32 23.78 15.90
N ILE A 86 -10.23 24.56 15.90
CA ILE A 86 -9.92 25.49 16.99
C ILE A 86 -11.03 26.54 17.15
N GLU A 87 -11.54 27.11 16.05
CA GLU A 87 -12.64 28.07 16.06
C GLU A 87 -13.89 27.50 16.76
N GLN A 88 -14.30 26.29 16.40
CA GLN A 88 -15.46 25.65 17.03
C GLN A 88 -15.22 25.32 18.51
N PHE A 89 -14.04 24.86 18.88
CA PHE A 89 -13.68 24.66 20.29
C PHE A 89 -13.67 25.95 21.08
N GLN A 90 -13.19 27.05 20.47
CA GLN A 90 -13.15 28.35 21.16
C GLN A 90 -14.57 28.87 21.49
N ILE A 91 -15.51 28.71 20.56
CA ILE A 91 -16.92 29.10 20.80
C ILE A 91 -17.49 28.36 22.01
N VAL A 92 -17.18 27.06 22.19
CA VAL A 92 -17.61 26.30 23.37
C VAL A 92 -16.89 26.75 24.63
N LEU A 93 -15.61 27.11 24.56
CA LEU A 93 -14.85 27.64 25.69
C LEU A 93 -15.38 28.99 26.18
N ASP A 94 -15.88 29.83 25.26
CA ASP A 94 -16.40 31.16 25.56
C ASP A 94 -17.82 31.10 26.18
N ASP A 95 -18.49 29.95 26.10
CA ASP A 95 -19.78 29.73 26.75
C ASP A 95 -19.61 29.57 28.27
N PRO A 96 -20.18 30.48 29.10
CA PRO A 96 -20.07 30.40 30.58
C PRO A 96 -20.72 29.14 31.17
N GLU A 97 -21.68 28.53 30.48
CA GLU A 97 -22.37 27.31 30.94
C GLU A 97 -21.54 26.02 30.68
N THR A 98 -20.42 26.14 29.99
CA THR A 98 -19.54 24.97 29.66
C THR A 98 -18.95 24.43 30.99
N PRO A 99 -19.18 23.15 31.35
CA PRO A 99 -18.61 22.53 32.52
C PRO A 99 -17.08 22.53 32.52
N GLU A 100 -16.48 22.70 33.72
CA GLU A 100 -15.02 22.79 33.85
C GLU A 100 -14.29 21.55 33.33
N SER A 101 -14.86 20.34 33.48
CA SER A 101 -14.31 19.12 32.92
C SER A 101 -14.22 19.14 31.37
N VAL A 102 -15.23 19.75 30.72
CA VAL A 102 -15.28 19.91 29.27
C VAL A 102 -14.27 20.96 28.83
N ARG A 103 -14.15 22.08 29.58
CA ARG A 103 -13.13 23.13 29.32
C ARG A 103 -11.72 22.55 29.31
N LEU A 104 -11.38 21.77 30.35
CA LEU A 104 -10.07 21.13 30.46
C LEU A 104 -9.81 20.15 29.32
N ALA A 105 -10.81 19.38 28.91
CA ALA A 105 -10.71 18.47 27.78
C ALA A 105 -10.47 19.21 26.46
N ILE A 106 -11.20 20.31 26.22
CA ILE A 106 -11.03 21.16 25.02
C ILE A 106 -9.65 21.80 25.01
N LEU A 107 -9.17 22.34 26.13
CA LEU A 107 -7.83 22.96 26.21
C LEU A 107 -6.72 21.94 25.93
N ALA A 108 -6.85 20.71 26.45
CA ALA A 108 -5.91 19.63 26.14
C ALA A 108 -5.95 19.25 24.64
N TYR A 109 -7.15 19.24 24.05
CA TYR A 109 -7.32 18.97 22.62
C TYR A 109 -6.74 20.08 21.73
N ILE A 110 -7.00 21.34 22.07
CA ILE A 110 -6.39 22.50 21.37
C ILE A 110 -4.86 22.47 21.49
N GLY A 111 -4.31 22.09 22.67
CA GLY A 111 -2.86 21.93 22.84
C GLY A 111 -2.30 20.86 21.90
N GLN A 112 -3.02 19.77 21.69
CA GLN A 112 -2.64 18.75 20.70
C GLN A 112 -2.76 19.26 19.25
N LEU A 113 -3.83 20.00 18.93
CA LEU A 113 -4.03 20.61 17.60
C LEU A 113 -2.88 21.55 17.24
N TYR A 114 -2.45 22.40 18.17
CA TYR A 114 -1.28 23.26 17.94
C TYR A 114 0.01 22.47 17.74
N SER A 115 0.16 21.33 18.44
CA SER A 115 1.29 20.42 18.23
C SER A 115 1.27 19.79 16.84
N ASP A 116 0.09 19.38 16.37
CA ASP A 116 -0.12 18.79 15.05
C ASP A 116 0.01 19.81 13.91
N GLU A 117 -0.40 21.09 14.15
CA GLU A 117 -0.26 22.19 13.21
C GLU A 117 1.18 22.72 13.13
N LEU A 118 1.92 22.67 14.24
CA LEU A 118 3.31 23.11 14.36
C LEU A 118 4.32 22.06 13.84
N GLU A 119 3.91 21.07 13.05
CA GLU A 119 4.90 20.33 12.25
C GLU A 119 5.78 21.34 11.51
N PRO A 120 7.13 21.24 11.63
CA PRO A 120 8.02 22.29 11.14
C PRO A 120 7.76 22.55 9.68
N GLU A 121 7.48 23.78 9.37
CA GLU A 121 7.15 24.27 8.02
C GLU A 121 8.25 23.92 7.01
N GLY A 122 7.89 23.24 5.92
CA GLY A 122 8.81 22.77 4.87
C GLY A 122 9.70 21.61 5.35
N SER A 123 9.11 20.66 6.07
CA SER A 123 9.82 19.57 6.70
C SER A 123 10.38 18.58 5.70
N HIS A 124 11.63 18.25 5.89
CA HIS A 124 12.32 17.17 5.23
C HIS A 124 12.39 15.99 6.19
N TYR A 125 11.85 14.86 5.76
CA TYR A 125 11.87 13.62 6.53
C TYR A 125 12.79 12.63 5.83
N PHE A 126 13.72 12.06 6.58
CA PHE A 126 14.63 11.03 6.10
C PHE A 126 14.33 9.74 6.85
N SER A 127 14.32 8.63 6.14
CA SER A 127 14.26 7.32 6.77
C SER A 127 15.14 6.33 6.02
N GLN A 128 15.61 5.32 6.75
CA GLN A 128 16.44 4.26 6.22
C GLN A 128 15.79 2.92 6.57
N TYR A 129 15.94 1.96 5.70
CA TYR A 129 15.46 0.60 5.91
C TYR A 129 16.57 -0.39 5.61
N VAL A 130 16.76 -1.33 6.51
CA VAL A 130 17.70 -2.43 6.36
C VAL A 130 16.94 -3.73 6.56
N LYS A 131 17.15 -4.66 5.66
CA LYS A 131 16.70 -6.06 5.77
C LYS A 131 17.86 -6.96 5.42
N ALA A 132 18.10 -7.97 6.23
CA ALA A 132 19.09 -9.00 5.95
C ALA A 132 18.57 -10.36 6.45
N GLY A 133 18.79 -11.40 5.67
CA GLY A 133 18.32 -12.71 6.02
C GLY A 133 18.83 -13.82 5.13
N LEU A 134 18.23 -14.99 5.33
CA LEU A 134 18.52 -16.20 4.60
C LEU A 134 17.37 -16.49 3.62
N ILE A 135 17.72 -17.02 2.47
CA ILE A 135 16.80 -17.46 1.45
C ILE A 135 17.16 -18.88 1.02
N TYR A 136 16.16 -19.74 0.87
CA TYR A 136 16.25 -20.98 0.15
C TYR A 136 15.34 -20.91 -1.06
N ASN A 137 15.87 -21.29 -2.22
CA ASN A 137 15.13 -21.30 -3.47
C ASN A 137 15.37 -22.68 -4.15
N SER A 138 14.31 -23.44 -4.36
CA SER A 138 14.39 -24.78 -4.94
C SER A 138 14.64 -24.79 -6.46
N ASN A 139 14.59 -23.61 -7.12
CA ASN A 139 14.75 -23.48 -8.57
C ASN A 139 15.24 -22.08 -8.93
N ILE A 140 16.55 -21.80 -8.71
CA ILE A 140 17.13 -20.49 -8.94
C ILE A 140 17.26 -20.15 -10.42
N ASN A 141 17.37 -21.14 -11.28
CA ASN A 141 17.50 -21.03 -12.72
C ASN A 141 16.17 -21.10 -13.50
N VAL A 142 15.05 -21.27 -12.79
CA VAL A 142 13.67 -21.20 -13.32
C VAL A 142 13.51 -22.09 -14.57
N VAL A 143 13.85 -23.36 -14.43
CA VAL A 143 13.74 -24.36 -15.49
C VAL A 143 12.79 -25.49 -15.08
N PRO A 144 12.24 -26.28 -16.04
CA PRO A 144 11.48 -27.48 -15.74
C PRO A 144 12.30 -28.46 -14.90
N GLY A 145 11.60 -29.24 -14.06
CA GLY A 145 12.22 -30.28 -13.24
C GLY A 145 12.71 -31.50 -14.03
N VAL A 146 12.55 -31.53 -15.34
CA VAL A 146 12.92 -32.63 -16.26
C VAL A 146 13.93 -32.13 -17.27
N GLY A 147 14.99 -32.90 -17.49
CA GLY A 147 16.04 -32.58 -18.46
C GLY A 147 15.65 -32.82 -19.94
N THR A 148 14.40 -33.22 -20.18
CA THR A 148 13.88 -33.51 -21.52
C THR A 148 12.44 -33.07 -21.62
N VAL A 149 12.11 -32.32 -22.66
CA VAL A 149 10.74 -31.86 -22.94
C VAL A 149 10.29 -32.32 -24.31
N ILE A 150 8.98 -32.47 -24.51
CA ILE A 150 8.38 -32.82 -25.80
C ILE A 150 7.60 -31.63 -26.29
N VAL A 151 8.01 -31.09 -27.44
CA VAL A 151 7.31 -29.98 -28.10
C VAL A 151 6.90 -30.45 -29.50
N ASN A 152 5.60 -30.43 -29.78
CA ASN A 152 5.01 -30.91 -31.06
C ASN A 152 5.48 -32.33 -31.46
N GLY A 153 5.60 -33.23 -30.49
CA GLY A 153 6.03 -34.63 -30.71
C GLY A 153 7.54 -34.78 -30.96
N ARG A 154 8.33 -33.72 -30.84
CA ARG A 154 9.79 -33.75 -30.91
C ARG A 154 10.37 -33.66 -29.50
N GLN A 155 11.39 -34.45 -29.22
CA GLN A 155 12.11 -34.45 -27.95
C GLN A 155 13.29 -33.49 -27.99
N PHE A 156 13.32 -32.56 -27.03
CA PHE A 156 14.40 -31.60 -26.83
C PHE A 156 15.07 -31.87 -25.49
N PHE A 157 16.40 -31.86 -25.48
CA PHE A 157 17.18 -31.91 -24.25
C PHE A 157 17.42 -30.52 -23.72
N LEU A 158 17.02 -30.25 -22.50
CA LEU A 158 17.32 -29.00 -21.83
C LEU A 158 18.76 -29.04 -21.29
N PRO A 159 19.52 -27.98 -21.49
CA PRO A 159 20.95 -27.96 -21.13
C PRO A 159 21.20 -27.88 -19.62
N SER A 160 20.18 -27.62 -18.82
CA SER A 160 20.31 -27.43 -17.37
C SER A 160 19.22 -28.13 -16.56
N GLU A 161 19.64 -28.77 -15.49
CA GLU A 161 18.73 -29.30 -14.47
C GLU A 161 18.34 -28.17 -13.49
N LYS A 162 17.26 -28.39 -12.75
CA LYS A 162 16.79 -27.53 -11.69
C LYS A 162 17.84 -27.38 -10.60
N ILE A 163 18.28 -26.17 -10.32
CA ILE A 163 19.27 -25.85 -9.29
C ILE A 163 18.56 -25.31 -8.07
N SER A 164 18.73 -25.98 -6.93
CA SER A 164 18.32 -25.47 -5.62
C SER A 164 19.50 -24.83 -4.90
N SER A 165 19.26 -23.75 -4.19
CA SER A 165 20.34 -23.08 -3.45
C SER A 165 19.83 -22.39 -2.19
N PHE A 166 20.68 -22.38 -1.18
CA PHE A 166 20.61 -21.39 -0.10
C PHE A 166 21.30 -20.10 -0.53
N GLY A 167 20.97 -19.03 0.15
CA GLY A 167 21.59 -17.76 -0.10
C GLY A 167 21.25 -16.72 0.96
N THR A 168 21.63 -15.47 0.69
CA THR A 168 21.27 -14.31 1.51
C THR A 168 20.33 -13.39 0.75
N ASP A 169 19.35 -12.81 1.47
CA ASP A 169 18.43 -11.78 0.99
C ASP A 169 18.76 -10.49 1.74
N ILE A 170 19.19 -9.46 1.02
CA ILE A 170 19.60 -8.18 1.58
C ILE A 170 18.84 -7.07 0.87
N VAL A 171 18.25 -6.15 1.64
CA VAL A 171 17.67 -4.90 1.12
C VAL A 171 18.17 -3.73 1.97
N LEU A 172 18.71 -2.74 1.30
CA LEU A 172 19.06 -1.44 1.88
C LEU A 172 18.25 -0.38 1.16
N SER A 173 17.65 0.53 1.90
CA SER A 173 16.87 1.62 1.31
C SER A 173 17.04 2.90 2.13
N ALA A 174 17.11 4.01 1.42
CA ALA A 174 17.07 5.35 1.99
C ALA A 174 15.96 6.14 1.30
N SER A 175 15.11 6.78 2.07
CA SER A 175 14.02 7.59 1.55
C SER A 175 14.04 8.99 2.11
N HIS A 176 13.58 9.92 1.29
CA HIS A 176 13.43 11.32 1.61
C HIS A 176 12.03 11.76 1.20
N ARG A 177 11.36 12.48 2.08
CA ARG A 177 10.06 13.08 1.85
C ARG A 177 10.12 14.57 2.21
N TYR A 178 9.80 15.43 1.25
CA TYR A 178 9.61 16.85 1.45
C TYR A 178 8.11 17.14 1.46
N ARG A 179 7.58 17.74 2.51
CA ARG A 179 6.20 18.21 2.60
C ARG A 179 6.16 19.75 2.45
N ARG A 180 5.34 20.22 1.51
CA ARG A 180 5.15 21.66 1.31
C ARG A 180 4.46 22.29 2.54
N LYS A 181 4.93 23.47 2.93
CA LYS A 181 4.45 24.23 4.10
C LYS A 181 2.95 24.52 4.14
N LYS A 182 2.38 24.88 3.00
CA LYS A 182 0.97 25.29 2.93
C LYS A 182 0.20 24.31 2.07
N PRO A 183 -0.77 23.59 2.66
CA PRO A 183 -1.73 22.83 1.88
C PRO A 183 -2.58 23.76 1.02
N PHE A 184 -3.25 23.21 0.05
CA PHE A 184 -4.19 23.89 -0.83
C PHE A 184 -5.52 23.13 -0.83
N ASN A 185 -6.58 23.78 -1.30
CA ASN A 185 -7.90 23.16 -1.35
C ASN A 185 -8.15 22.56 -2.74
N VAL A 186 -8.59 21.31 -2.76
CA VAL A 186 -9.11 20.62 -3.95
C VAL A 186 -10.51 20.14 -3.62
N ASP A 187 -11.50 20.65 -4.35
CA ASP A 187 -12.91 20.29 -4.15
C ASP A 187 -13.37 20.41 -2.67
N GLY A 188 -12.98 21.52 -2.04
CA GLY A 188 -13.32 21.82 -0.64
C GLY A 188 -12.55 21.03 0.41
N ALA A 189 -11.63 20.15 0.03
CA ALA A 189 -10.81 19.38 0.94
C ALA A 189 -9.37 19.87 0.99
N ARG A 190 -8.81 19.94 2.20
CA ARG A 190 -7.39 20.28 2.43
C ARG A 190 -6.51 19.20 1.82
N THR A 191 -5.62 19.57 0.90
CA THR A 191 -4.72 18.68 0.18
C THR A 191 -3.27 19.10 0.43
N SER A 192 -2.45 18.18 0.89
CA SER A 192 -1.02 18.37 1.09
C SER A 192 -0.27 17.91 -0.16
N PHE A 193 0.81 18.61 -0.49
CA PHE A 193 1.77 18.23 -1.50
C PHE A 193 3.02 17.69 -0.84
N GLU A 194 3.47 16.54 -1.30
CA GLU A 194 4.76 15.96 -0.94
C GLU A 194 5.58 15.66 -2.18
N TRP A 195 6.90 15.78 -2.06
CA TRP A 195 7.84 15.21 -2.99
C TRP A 195 8.53 14.04 -2.32
N GLN A 196 8.40 12.86 -2.88
CA GLN A 196 8.94 11.62 -2.31
C GLN A 196 10.06 11.11 -3.18
N SER A 197 11.17 10.67 -2.57
CA SER A 197 12.31 10.09 -3.26
C SER A 197 12.83 8.91 -2.46
N GLN A 198 13.28 7.86 -3.15
CA GLN A 198 13.84 6.67 -2.53
C GLN A 198 14.98 6.12 -3.40
N ALA A 199 16.02 5.63 -2.76
CA ALA A 199 17.04 4.81 -3.40
C ALA A 199 17.14 3.47 -2.65
N SER A 200 17.29 2.38 -3.37
CA SER A 200 17.40 1.04 -2.78
C SER A 200 18.37 0.14 -3.52
N LEU A 201 18.95 -0.77 -2.76
CA LEU A 201 19.71 -1.92 -3.23
C LEU A 201 19.02 -3.17 -2.73
N SER A 202 18.71 -4.11 -3.62
CA SER A 202 18.22 -5.44 -3.29
C SER A 202 19.16 -6.48 -3.87
N SER A 203 19.56 -7.46 -3.05
CA SER A 203 20.52 -8.50 -3.43
C SER A 203 20.06 -9.86 -2.96
N ASN A 204 19.98 -10.83 -3.89
CA ASN A 204 19.86 -12.26 -3.59
C ASN A 204 21.16 -12.94 -4.01
N LEU A 205 21.93 -13.44 -3.04
CA LEU A 205 23.23 -14.04 -3.28
C LEU A 205 23.18 -15.52 -2.92
N TYR A 206 23.35 -16.39 -3.91
CA TYR A 206 23.23 -17.85 -3.76
C TYR A 206 24.59 -18.51 -3.55
N THR A 207 24.60 -19.63 -2.81
CA THR A 207 25.81 -20.37 -2.44
C THR A 207 26.28 -21.37 -3.48
N GLU A 208 25.34 -21.97 -4.25
CA GLU A 208 25.67 -22.98 -5.24
C GLU A 208 26.37 -22.43 -6.48
N THR A 209 25.89 -21.25 -6.95
CA THR A 209 26.50 -20.55 -8.09
C THR A 209 26.19 -19.06 -8.04
N SER A 210 27.17 -18.26 -8.40
CA SER A 210 27.02 -16.82 -8.53
C SER A 210 26.25 -16.36 -9.77
N ASP A 211 26.05 -17.26 -10.77
CA ASP A 211 25.47 -16.91 -12.06
C ASP A 211 24.01 -16.43 -11.95
N PHE A 212 23.31 -16.83 -10.90
CA PHE A 212 21.94 -16.43 -10.61
C PHE A 212 21.83 -15.42 -9.45
N ASN A 213 22.97 -14.87 -8.99
CA ASN A 213 22.93 -13.76 -8.05
C ASN A 213 22.24 -12.57 -8.70
N LEU A 214 21.17 -12.07 -8.03
CA LEU A 214 20.38 -10.97 -8.53
C LEU A 214 20.63 -9.72 -7.68
N ASN A 215 21.12 -8.65 -8.32
CA ASN A 215 21.29 -7.35 -7.67
C ASN A 215 20.46 -6.32 -8.44
N ILE A 216 19.64 -5.56 -7.72
CA ILE A 216 18.82 -4.49 -8.27
C ILE A 216 19.13 -3.20 -7.52
N ILE A 217 19.57 -2.18 -8.24
CA ILE A 217 19.72 -0.82 -7.76
C ILE A 217 18.55 -0.02 -8.32
N SER A 218 17.77 0.58 -7.45
CA SER A 218 16.60 1.37 -7.84
C SER A 218 16.69 2.77 -7.28
N ALA A 219 16.21 3.74 -8.05
CA ALA A 219 15.92 5.08 -7.57
C ALA A 219 14.55 5.50 -8.08
N ASP A 220 13.70 5.97 -7.18
CA ASP A 220 12.40 6.55 -7.54
C ASP A 220 12.23 7.93 -6.91
N THR A 221 11.49 8.79 -7.61
CA THR A 221 11.17 10.15 -7.15
C THR A 221 9.90 10.65 -7.82
N GLY A 222 9.11 11.45 -7.11
CA GLY A 222 7.92 12.02 -7.72
C GLY A 222 7.02 12.76 -6.75
N PRO A 223 6.03 13.50 -7.30
CA PRO A 223 5.03 14.20 -6.51
C PRO A 223 3.98 13.24 -5.94
N ALA A 224 3.52 13.55 -4.74
CA ALA A 224 2.36 12.94 -4.11
C ALA A 224 1.42 14.04 -3.59
N PHE A 225 0.13 13.77 -3.67
CA PHE A 225 -0.95 14.65 -3.23
C PHE A 225 -1.84 13.87 -2.27
N ILE A 226 -2.04 14.40 -1.08
CA ILE A 226 -2.74 13.72 0.00
C ILE A 226 -3.88 14.59 0.49
N SER A 227 -5.11 14.15 0.24
CA SER A 227 -6.33 14.71 0.80
C SER A 227 -6.82 13.79 1.90
N ALA A 228 -6.62 14.19 3.16
CA ALA A 228 -6.89 13.35 4.33
C ALA A 228 -8.34 12.85 4.32
N GLY A 229 -8.52 11.53 4.52
CA GLY A 229 -9.82 10.87 4.55
C GLY A 229 -10.60 10.87 3.23
N ARG A 230 -9.99 11.24 2.10
CA ARG A 230 -10.61 11.23 0.77
C ARG A 230 -9.81 10.45 -0.26
N TRP A 231 -8.60 10.91 -0.56
CA TRP A 231 -7.77 10.29 -1.58
C TRP A 231 -6.28 10.62 -1.42
N LEU A 232 -5.47 9.76 -1.95
CA LEU A 232 -4.03 9.93 -2.11
C LEU A 232 -3.67 9.60 -3.55
N GLY A 233 -2.99 10.50 -4.26
CA GLY A 233 -2.49 10.28 -5.62
C GLY A 233 -1.00 10.57 -5.70
N ALA A 234 -0.25 9.78 -6.49
CA ALA A 234 1.17 10.00 -6.72
C ALA A 234 1.58 9.64 -8.15
N ILE A 235 2.69 10.22 -8.60
CA ILE A 235 3.28 9.97 -9.92
C ILE A 235 4.79 9.71 -9.70
N PRO A 236 5.19 8.52 -9.22
CA PRO A 236 6.60 8.16 -9.11
C PRO A 236 7.23 7.87 -10.48
N PHE A 237 8.42 8.43 -10.68
CA PHE A 237 9.34 8.12 -11.76
C PHE A 237 10.43 7.22 -11.19
N ARG A 238 10.73 6.12 -11.84
CA ARG A 238 11.65 5.11 -11.33
C ARG A 238 12.65 4.68 -12.39
N ILE A 239 13.88 4.46 -11.98
CA ILE A 239 14.92 3.80 -12.74
C ILE A 239 15.42 2.58 -11.97
N ASP A 240 15.55 1.45 -12.65
CA ASP A 240 16.12 0.21 -12.13
C ASP A 240 17.34 -0.19 -12.97
N TYR A 241 18.41 -0.55 -12.29
CA TYR A 241 19.58 -1.18 -12.87
C TYR A 241 19.69 -2.60 -12.31
N VAL A 242 19.66 -3.58 -13.19
CA VAL A 242 19.57 -5.00 -12.83
C VAL A 242 20.83 -5.73 -13.28
N ASN A 243 21.49 -6.39 -12.34
CA ASN A 243 22.60 -7.32 -12.60
C ASN A 243 22.15 -8.75 -12.30
N LEU A 244 22.53 -9.68 -13.15
CA LEU A 244 22.38 -11.11 -12.95
C LEU A 244 23.77 -11.76 -13.06
N GLY A 245 24.14 -12.53 -12.04
CA GLY A 245 25.50 -13.06 -11.95
C GLY A 245 26.53 -11.94 -11.84
N GLN A 246 27.48 -11.93 -12.79
CA GLN A 246 28.58 -10.96 -12.84
C GLN A 246 28.38 -9.89 -13.91
N SER A 247 27.28 -9.93 -14.67
CA SER A 247 27.02 -9.02 -15.77
C SER A 247 25.78 -8.15 -15.55
N SER A 248 25.74 -7.01 -16.22
CA SER A 248 24.55 -6.18 -16.32
C SER A 248 23.50 -6.93 -17.15
N LEU A 249 22.29 -7.09 -16.62
CA LEU A 249 21.18 -7.70 -17.35
C LEU A 249 20.38 -6.66 -18.10
N ALA A 250 19.88 -5.63 -17.40
CA ALA A 250 19.00 -4.64 -18.01
C ALA A 250 18.96 -3.33 -17.22
N THR A 251 18.54 -2.27 -17.90
CA THR A 251 18.11 -1.01 -17.31
C THR A 251 16.64 -0.78 -17.65
N ALA A 252 15.85 -0.35 -16.69
CA ALA A 252 14.46 -0.01 -16.91
C ALA A 252 14.14 1.38 -16.38
N PHE A 253 13.29 2.11 -17.10
CA PHE A 253 12.69 3.35 -16.65
C PHE A 253 11.19 3.19 -16.61
N SER A 254 10.54 3.67 -15.57
CA SER A 254 9.08 3.62 -15.45
C SER A 254 8.48 4.87 -14.82
N VAL A 255 7.20 5.10 -15.18
CA VAL A 255 6.30 6.06 -14.53
C VAL A 255 5.11 5.28 -14.00
N ASN A 256 4.83 5.40 -12.70
CA ASN A 256 3.87 4.55 -12.02
C ASN A 256 2.77 5.38 -11.31
N PRO A 257 1.91 6.09 -12.06
CA PRO A 257 0.85 6.88 -11.44
C PRO A 257 -0.18 6.00 -10.76
N TYR A 258 -0.60 6.42 -9.58
CA TYR A 258 -1.70 5.77 -8.87
C TYR A 258 -2.55 6.78 -8.10
N ILE A 259 -3.79 6.38 -7.84
CA ILE A 259 -4.70 7.09 -6.97
C ILE A 259 -5.45 6.09 -6.08
N ARG A 260 -5.48 6.36 -4.78
CA ARG A 260 -6.27 5.63 -3.80
C ARG A 260 -7.40 6.51 -3.32
N PHE A 261 -8.61 6.01 -3.36
CA PHE A 261 -9.81 6.63 -2.80
C PHE A 261 -10.17 5.95 -1.48
N ASP A 262 -10.30 6.73 -0.43
CA ASP A 262 -10.77 6.26 0.87
C ASP A 262 -12.31 6.24 0.86
N LEU A 263 -12.91 5.05 1.05
CA LEU A 263 -14.36 4.82 1.08
C LEU A 263 -14.93 4.78 2.50
N GLY A 264 -14.20 5.34 3.44
CA GLY A 264 -14.44 5.32 4.86
C GLY A 264 -13.22 4.80 5.61
N ARG A 265 -13.28 4.74 6.93
CA ARG A 265 -12.11 4.53 7.81
C ARG A 265 -11.30 3.25 7.53
N TYR A 266 -11.94 2.23 6.95
CA TYR A 266 -11.35 0.89 6.81
C TYR A 266 -11.42 0.33 5.40
N ARG A 267 -11.81 1.13 4.43
CA ARG A 267 -12.00 0.67 3.04
C ARG A 267 -11.39 1.65 2.07
N SER A 268 -10.71 1.13 1.06
CA SER A 268 -10.19 1.96 -0.03
C SER A 268 -10.21 1.24 -1.37
N ILE A 269 -10.22 2.01 -2.44
CA ILE A 269 -9.99 1.54 -3.80
C ILE A 269 -8.70 2.19 -4.31
N LEU A 270 -7.80 1.37 -4.80
CA LEU A 270 -6.60 1.78 -5.54
C LEU A 270 -6.85 1.63 -7.03
N ILE A 271 -6.47 2.64 -7.81
CA ILE A 271 -6.33 2.56 -9.27
C ILE A 271 -4.87 2.86 -9.57
N GLU A 272 -4.22 2.00 -10.33
CA GLU A 272 -2.79 2.10 -10.63
C GLU A 272 -2.51 1.88 -12.12
N SER A 273 -1.42 2.47 -12.59
CA SER A 273 -0.90 2.26 -13.93
C SER A 273 0.62 2.20 -13.90
N THR A 274 1.23 1.53 -14.86
CA THR A 274 2.67 1.52 -15.07
C THR A 274 2.95 1.71 -16.54
N PHE A 275 3.85 2.62 -16.85
CA PHE A 275 4.45 2.81 -18.16
C PHE A 275 5.94 2.55 -17.99
N LEU A 276 6.44 1.45 -18.55
CA LEU A 276 7.82 1.01 -18.40
C LEU A 276 8.47 0.82 -19.75
N THR A 277 9.73 1.22 -19.88
CA THR A 277 10.61 0.82 -20.96
C THR A 277 11.82 0.11 -20.38
N ARG A 278 12.31 -0.93 -21.08
CA ARG A 278 13.43 -1.75 -20.64
C ARG A 278 14.37 -1.99 -21.80
N SER A 279 15.68 -1.86 -21.52
CA SER A 279 16.75 -2.22 -22.44
C SER A 279 17.68 -3.21 -21.76
N TYR A 280 18.00 -4.30 -22.48
CA TYR A 280 18.93 -5.31 -22.03
C TYR A 280 20.37 -4.92 -22.42
N ALA A 281 21.33 -5.31 -21.59
CA ALA A 281 22.71 -4.89 -21.77
C ALA A 281 23.48 -5.74 -22.80
N GLU A 282 23.08 -7.01 -22.97
CA GLU A 282 23.72 -7.93 -23.93
C GLU A 282 22.92 -8.00 -25.20
N THR A 283 23.63 -7.96 -26.36
CA THR A 283 23.03 -8.01 -27.70
C THR A 283 22.20 -9.27 -27.94
N SER A 284 22.55 -10.39 -27.30
CA SER A 284 21.74 -11.62 -27.30
C SER A 284 20.34 -11.45 -26.72
N ASN A 285 20.15 -10.46 -25.85
CA ASN A 285 18.89 -10.16 -25.18
C ASN A 285 18.16 -8.93 -25.76
N GLU A 286 18.78 -8.19 -26.70
CA GLU A 286 18.15 -7.05 -27.39
C GLU A 286 16.76 -7.37 -27.98
N PRO A 287 16.48 -8.58 -28.52
CA PRO A 287 15.12 -8.93 -28.97
C PRO A 287 14.04 -8.83 -27.90
N GLN A 288 14.41 -8.79 -26.63
CA GLN A 288 13.52 -8.61 -25.51
C GLN A 288 13.33 -7.14 -25.09
N ASP A 289 14.10 -6.21 -25.68
CA ASP A 289 13.93 -4.77 -25.44
C ASP A 289 12.54 -4.34 -25.81
N GLY A 290 11.96 -3.45 -25.00
CA GLY A 290 10.60 -3.00 -25.27
C GLY A 290 9.95 -2.26 -24.12
N SER A 291 8.64 -2.16 -24.20
CA SER A 291 7.84 -1.42 -23.23
C SER A 291 6.73 -2.29 -22.60
N LEU A 292 6.26 -1.86 -21.45
CA LEU A 292 5.11 -2.45 -20.78
C LEU A 292 4.17 -1.34 -20.35
N VAL A 293 2.89 -1.50 -20.68
CA VAL A 293 1.81 -0.69 -20.17
C VAL A 293 0.92 -1.57 -19.29
N MET A 294 0.67 -1.15 -18.07
CA MET A 294 -0.18 -1.85 -17.12
C MET A 294 -1.23 -0.90 -16.55
N ALA A 295 -2.42 -1.42 -16.33
CA ALA A 295 -3.47 -0.78 -15.56
C ALA A 295 -4.10 -1.79 -14.61
N GLY A 296 -4.47 -1.36 -13.41
CA GLY A 296 -5.04 -2.22 -12.40
C GLY A 296 -5.90 -1.49 -11.40
N ALA A 297 -6.65 -2.28 -10.64
CA ALA A 297 -7.40 -1.79 -9.50
C ALA A 297 -7.39 -2.80 -8.37
N ALA A 298 -7.44 -2.30 -7.13
CA ALA A 298 -7.55 -3.11 -5.93
C ALA A 298 -8.55 -2.52 -4.94
N TYR A 299 -9.16 -3.39 -4.18
CA TYR A 299 -10.01 -3.06 -3.03
C TYR A 299 -9.34 -3.54 -1.76
N THR A 300 -9.21 -2.64 -0.79
CA THR A 300 -8.65 -2.95 0.54
C THR A 300 -9.72 -2.72 1.60
N THR A 301 -9.80 -3.62 2.56
CA THR A 301 -10.68 -3.47 3.73
C THR A 301 -10.04 -4.03 5.00
N LEU A 302 -10.38 -3.45 6.14
CA LEU A 302 -10.03 -3.98 7.47
C LEU A 302 -11.28 -4.52 8.14
N LEU A 303 -11.29 -5.82 8.42
CA LEU A 303 -12.31 -6.51 9.21
C LEU A 303 -11.97 -6.34 10.69
N GLN A 304 -12.55 -5.34 11.34
CA GLN A 304 -12.23 -4.95 12.73
C GLN A 304 -12.43 -6.09 13.73
N SER A 305 -13.53 -6.84 13.60
CA SER A 305 -13.85 -7.95 14.52
C SER A 305 -12.81 -9.07 14.52
N LEU A 306 -12.07 -9.21 13.41
CA LEU A 306 -11.03 -10.23 13.23
C LEU A 306 -9.62 -9.64 13.26
N ASN A 307 -9.50 -8.32 13.39
CA ASN A 307 -8.24 -7.58 13.22
C ASN A 307 -7.46 -8.00 11.96
N THR A 308 -8.21 -8.17 10.86
CA THR A 308 -7.73 -8.75 9.61
C THR A 308 -7.86 -7.76 8.46
N GLY A 309 -6.76 -7.38 7.85
CA GLY A 309 -6.73 -6.60 6.61
C GLY A 309 -6.77 -7.52 5.40
N ILE A 310 -7.55 -7.15 4.41
CA ILE A 310 -7.70 -7.89 3.15
C ILE A 310 -7.53 -6.91 2.00
N GLU A 311 -6.77 -7.32 1.00
CA GLU A 311 -6.67 -6.66 -0.30
C GLU A 311 -6.90 -7.67 -1.42
N ALA A 312 -7.68 -7.29 -2.41
CA ALA A 312 -7.89 -8.05 -3.63
C ALA A 312 -7.88 -7.11 -4.82
N GLY A 313 -7.25 -7.51 -5.90
CA GLY A 313 -7.12 -6.67 -7.08
C GLY A 313 -6.82 -7.45 -8.35
N PHE A 314 -6.83 -6.72 -9.45
CA PHE A 314 -6.45 -7.24 -10.76
C PHE A 314 -5.55 -6.25 -11.50
N ARG A 315 -4.77 -6.77 -12.43
CA ARG A 315 -3.94 -6.01 -13.38
C ARG A 315 -4.09 -6.56 -14.77
N LEU A 316 -4.13 -5.67 -15.74
CA LEU A 316 -4.04 -5.96 -17.16
C LEU A 316 -2.76 -5.34 -17.66
N SER A 317 -1.94 -6.06 -18.41
CA SER A 317 -0.77 -5.48 -19.03
C SER A 317 -0.57 -5.93 -20.46
N ASN A 318 0.06 -5.06 -21.22
CA ASN A 318 0.50 -5.28 -22.57
C ASN A 318 2.01 -5.02 -22.59
N ARG A 319 2.80 -6.02 -22.95
CA ARG A 319 4.23 -5.91 -23.20
C ARG A 319 4.49 -5.94 -24.69
N SER A 320 5.19 -4.94 -25.22
CA SER A 320 5.84 -4.98 -26.52
C SER A 320 7.32 -5.40 -26.36
N ALA A 321 7.88 -6.03 -27.36
CA ALA A 321 9.29 -6.35 -27.47
C ALA A 321 9.76 -6.12 -28.90
N GLU A 322 11.07 -6.01 -29.16
CA GLU A 322 11.60 -5.88 -30.51
C GLU A 322 11.30 -7.12 -31.37
N ASP A 323 11.33 -8.31 -30.72
CA ASP A 323 10.85 -9.55 -31.33
C ASP A 323 9.52 -9.94 -30.66
N ASP A 324 8.47 -10.05 -31.47
CA ASP A 324 7.11 -10.32 -31.00
C ASP A 324 6.95 -11.65 -30.23
N GLN A 325 7.89 -12.61 -30.36
CA GLN A 325 7.87 -13.84 -29.54
C GLN A 325 8.03 -13.56 -28.05
N PHE A 326 8.57 -12.39 -27.64
CA PHE A 326 8.69 -11.93 -26.26
C PHE A 326 7.59 -10.95 -25.86
N ALA A 327 6.77 -10.52 -26.81
CA ALA A 327 5.63 -9.66 -26.55
C ALA A 327 4.44 -10.48 -26.06
N TYR A 328 3.69 -9.94 -25.08
CA TYR A 328 2.51 -10.63 -24.53
C TYR A 328 1.48 -9.64 -23.98
N ASP A 329 0.26 -10.14 -23.89
CA ASP A 329 -0.78 -9.59 -23.03
C ASP A 329 -0.84 -10.41 -21.74
N SER A 330 -1.07 -9.78 -20.61
CA SER A 330 -1.24 -10.52 -19.36
C SER A 330 -2.40 -10.02 -18.52
N PHE A 331 -2.97 -10.96 -17.77
CA PHE A 331 -3.99 -10.72 -16.77
C PHE A 331 -3.51 -11.28 -15.43
N THR A 332 -3.59 -10.47 -14.39
CA THR A 332 -3.23 -10.88 -13.03
C THR A 332 -4.41 -10.69 -12.10
N LEU A 333 -4.74 -11.70 -11.30
CA LEU A 333 -5.54 -11.57 -10.09
C LEU A 333 -4.63 -11.71 -8.90
N TYR A 334 -4.78 -10.87 -7.88
CA TYR A 334 -4.02 -11.01 -6.65
C TYR A 334 -4.89 -10.81 -5.41
N PHE A 335 -4.48 -11.47 -4.37
CA PHE A 335 -5.08 -11.40 -3.05
C PHE A 335 -3.99 -11.34 -2.00
N SER A 336 -4.17 -10.50 -1.00
CA SER A 336 -3.37 -10.53 0.21
C SER A 336 -4.27 -10.35 1.44
N GLY A 337 -3.89 -10.99 2.52
CA GLY A 337 -4.56 -10.87 3.81
C GLY A 337 -3.54 -10.90 4.92
N TYR A 338 -3.73 -10.09 5.96
CA TYR A 338 -2.96 -10.16 7.18
C TYR A 338 -3.87 -10.14 8.38
N THR A 339 -3.51 -10.87 9.43
CA THR A 339 -4.21 -10.86 10.70
C THR A 339 -3.22 -10.73 11.85
N SER A 340 -3.51 -9.85 12.81
CA SER A 340 -2.72 -9.74 14.03
C SER A 340 -3.06 -10.92 14.94
N VAL A 341 -2.04 -11.69 15.34
CA VAL A 341 -2.16 -12.81 16.28
C VAL A 341 -2.00 -12.30 17.71
N THR A 342 -1.05 -11.39 17.88
CA THR A 342 -0.81 -10.66 19.13
C THR A 342 -0.54 -9.20 18.81
N GLU A 343 -0.33 -8.37 19.83
CA GLU A 343 0.11 -6.96 19.64
C GLU A 343 1.46 -6.83 18.91
N LEU A 344 2.26 -7.89 18.92
CA LEU A 344 3.62 -7.92 18.37
C LEU A 344 3.75 -8.82 17.15
N SER A 345 2.74 -9.58 16.79
CA SER A 345 2.88 -10.58 15.75
C SER A 345 1.68 -10.62 14.83
N SER A 346 1.96 -10.91 13.56
CA SER A 346 0.96 -11.07 12.52
C SER A 346 1.28 -12.23 11.59
N ILE A 347 0.25 -12.84 11.04
CA ILE A 347 0.34 -13.81 9.94
C ILE A 347 -0.20 -13.10 8.70
N TYR A 348 0.43 -13.36 7.56
CA TYR A 348 -0.07 -12.90 6.27
C TYR A 348 -0.12 -14.03 5.25
N LEU A 349 -1.05 -13.88 4.32
CA LEU A 349 -1.24 -14.74 3.16
C LEU A 349 -1.12 -13.90 1.90
N LYS A 350 -0.52 -14.45 0.86
CA LYS A 350 -0.47 -13.86 -0.48
C LYS A 350 -0.82 -14.94 -1.50
N ALA A 351 -1.59 -14.56 -2.50
CA ALA A 351 -1.86 -15.42 -3.65
C ALA A 351 -1.98 -14.55 -4.91
N ASN A 352 -1.41 -15.01 -6.00
CA ASN A 352 -1.64 -14.41 -7.31
C ASN A 352 -1.81 -15.50 -8.37
N TYR A 353 -2.64 -15.20 -9.34
CA TYR A 353 -2.78 -15.93 -10.58
C TYR A 353 -2.44 -14.98 -11.72
N MET A 354 -1.56 -15.41 -12.61
CA MET A 354 -1.14 -14.63 -13.78
C MET A 354 -1.30 -15.48 -15.02
N LYS A 355 -1.93 -14.92 -16.05
CA LYS A 355 -2.00 -15.50 -17.37
C LYS A 355 -1.22 -14.65 -18.35
N PHE A 356 -0.43 -15.31 -19.22
CA PHE A 356 0.36 -14.68 -20.26
C PHE A 356 -0.03 -15.26 -21.61
N ASP A 357 -0.49 -14.42 -22.51
CA ASP A 357 -0.80 -14.75 -23.91
C ASP A 357 0.26 -14.07 -24.82
N TYR A 358 1.22 -14.84 -25.33
CA TYR A 358 2.29 -14.33 -26.20
C TYR A 358 1.76 -14.05 -27.60
N LYS A 359 2.44 -13.18 -28.36
CA LYS A 359 1.90 -12.63 -29.61
C LYS A 359 2.42 -13.33 -30.87
N ALA A 360 3.57 -13.99 -30.79
CA ALA A 360 4.16 -14.68 -31.94
C ALA A 360 4.66 -16.08 -31.55
N PRO A 361 4.87 -16.97 -32.53
CA PRO A 361 5.39 -18.30 -32.31
C PRO A 361 6.76 -18.29 -31.62
N ASP A 362 6.96 -19.21 -30.68
CA ASP A 362 8.25 -19.42 -30.04
C ASP A 362 9.22 -20.13 -31.00
N THR A 363 10.29 -19.44 -31.34
CA THR A 363 11.35 -19.96 -32.21
C THR A 363 12.62 -20.37 -31.46
N ILE A 364 12.64 -20.18 -30.12
CA ILE A 364 13.81 -20.53 -29.29
C ILE A 364 13.88 -22.03 -29.10
N ILE A 365 12.75 -22.64 -28.72
CA ILE A 365 12.68 -24.10 -28.42
C ILE A 365 12.56 -24.91 -29.70
N ASP A 366 11.74 -24.50 -30.64
CA ASP A 366 11.61 -25.17 -31.96
C ASP A 366 11.67 -24.16 -33.12
N PRO A 367 12.85 -23.79 -33.60
CA PRO A 367 13.01 -22.81 -34.69
C PRO A 367 12.30 -23.19 -36.01
N ALA A 368 11.96 -24.47 -36.18
CA ALA A 368 11.22 -24.93 -37.36
C ALA A 368 9.69 -24.77 -37.20
N ASN A 369 9.22 -24.44 -36.05
CA ASN A 369 7.80 -24.29 -35.75
C ASN A 369 7.39 -22.80 -35.81
N THR A 370 6.60 -22.46 -36.79
CA THR A 370 6.10 -21.11 -37.01
C THR A 370 4.66 -20.92 -36.51
N THR A 371 4.10 -21.87 -35.78
CA THR A 371 2.68 -21.86 -35.39
C THR A 371 2.42 -21.97 -33.90
N LEU A 372 3.39 -22.47 -33.13
CA LEU A 372 3.21 -22.68 -31.69
C LEU A 372 3.45 -21.37 -30.92
N VAL A 373 2.37 -20.68 -30.58
CA VAL A 373 2.38 -19.49 -29.74
C VAL A 373 2.31 -19.91 -28.27
N ARG A 374 3.22 -19.40 -27.47
CA ARG A 374 3.33 -19.66 -26.04
C ARG A 374 2.15 -19.05 -25.26
N ASN A 375 1.67 -19.82 -24.26
CA ASN A 375 0.63 -19.40 -23.34
C ASN A 375 0.96 -20.00 -21.95
N ASP A 376 1.06 -19.14 -20.93
CA ASP A 376 1.41 -19.58 -19.58
C ASP A 376 0.32 -19.20 -18.57
N ASP A 377 0.07 -20.12 -17.64
CA ASP A 377 -0.72 -19.90 -16.44
C ASP A 377 0.18 -20.06 -15.21
N GLN A 378 0.35 -19.01 -14.43
CA GLN A 378 1.21 -19.02 -13.24
C GLN A 378 0.39 -18.77 -11.97
N ILE A 379 0.57 -19.64 -10.97
CA ILE A 379 0.01 -19.46 -9.63
C ILE A 379 1.15 -19.31 -8.64
N THR A 380 1.07 -18.31 -7.77
CA THR A 380 1.95 -18.17 -6.62
C THR A 380 1.10 -18.03 -5.37
N ALA A 381 1.42 -18.82 -4.33
CA ALA A 381 0.80 -18.70 -3.02
C ALA A 381 1.89 -18.70 -1.94
N GLY A 382 1.71 -17.86 -0.92
CA GLY A 382 2.65 -17.76 0.18
C GLY A 382 1.97 -17.45 1.51
N ILE A 383 2.61 -17.92 2.57
CA ILE A 383 2.25 -17.60 3.96
C ILE A 383 3.49 -17.11 4.68
N GLY A 384 3.32 -16.10 5.51
CA GLY A 384 4.40 -15.57 6.32
C GLY A 384 3.95 -15.15 7.70
N TYR A 385 4.93 -14.98 8.56
CA TYR A 385 4.77 -14.56 9.95
C TYR A 385 5.74 -13.42 10.24
N ASN A 386 5.24 -12.36 10.90
CA ASN A 386 6.03 -11.26 11.40
C ASN A 386 5.99 -11.25 12.92
N LEU A 387 7.12 -10.93 13.53
CA LEU A 387 7.26 -10.73 14.97
C LEU A 387 8.06 -9.45 15.23
N ASP A 388 7.43 -8.47 15.88
CA ASP A 388 8.08 -7.24 16.31
C ASP A 388 8.81 -7.44 17.64
N ILE A 389 10.11 -7.21 17.63
CA ILE A 389 10.99 -7.27 18.78
C ILE A 389 11.12 -5.85 19.34
N LYS A 390 10.37 -5.53 20.41
CA LYS A 390 10.27 -4.15 20.94
C LYS A 390 11.50 -3.67 21.70
N ASP A 391 12.15 -4.55 22.45
CA ASP A 391 13.21 -4.19 23.41
C ASP A 391 14.43 -5.13 23.27
N GLY A 392 15.32 -4.79 22.35
CA GLY A 392 16.61 -5.46 22.22
C GLY A 392 17.77 -4.49 22.47
N VAL A 393 18.94 -5.00 22.76
CA VAL A 393 20.19 -4.22 22.89
C VAL A 393 20.45 -3.34 21.66
N LEU A 394 19.88 -3.72 20.51
CA LEU A 394 19.99 -3.02 19.22
C LEU A 394 18.71 -2.27 18.80
N GLY A 395 17.71 -2.10 19.68
CA GLY A 395 16.46 -1.38 19.39
C GLY A 395 15.37 -2.25 18.76
N LYS A 396 14.42 -1.61 18.06
CA LYS A 396 13.25 -2.29 17.48
C LYS A 396 13.60 -2.97 16.16
N TRP A 397 13.35 -4.28 16.06
CA TRP A 397 13.51 -5.08 14.85
C TRP A 397 12.23 -5.87 14.55
N THR A 398 12.00 -6.16 13.29
CA THR A 398 10.95 -7.09 12.87
C THR A 398 11.62 -8.35 12.32
N PHE A 399 11.32 -9.48 12.93
CA PHE A 399 11.62 -10.81 12.38
C PHE A 399 10.50 -11.20 11.42
N ASN A 400 10.87 -11.65 10.23
CA ASN A 400 9.93 -12.14 9.22
C ASN A 400 10.36 -13.53 8.74
N THR A 401 9.39 -14.43 8.55
CA THR A 401 9.57 -15.68 7.83
C THR A 401 8.45 -15.85 6.82
N GLU A 402 8.78 -16.37 5.63
CA GLU A 402 7.83 -16.59 4.54
C GLU A 402 8.14 -17.91 3.83
N ILE A 403 7.11 -18.66 3.49
CA ILE A 403 7.16 -19.79 2.55
C ILE A 403 6.25 -19.42 1.40
N ALA A 404 6.76 -19.50 0.18
CA ALA A 404 5.98 -19.27 -1.04
C ALA A 404 6.24 -20.39 -2.06
N TYR A 405 5.19 -20.80 -2.73
CA TYR A 405 5.24 -21.78 -3.82
C TYR A 405 4.73 -21.12 -5.09
N THR A 406 5.48 -21.31 -6.18
CA THR A 406 5.10 -20.88 -7.53
C THR A 406 5.03 -22.09 -8.43
N ASP A 407 3.98 -22.18 -9.23
CA ASP A 407 3.78 -23.16 -10.28
C ASP A 407 3.47 -22.41 -11.57
N ASN A 408 4.19 -22.69 -12.63
CA ASN A 408 3.97 -22.15 -13.97
C ASN A 408 3.72 -23.30 -14.94
N SER A 409 2.52 -23.33 -15.49
CA SER A 409 2.11 -24.27 -16.52
C SER A 409 2.07 -23.57 -17.87
N SER A 410 2.74 -24.13 -18.86
CA SER A 410 2.83 -23.62 -20.22
C SER A 410 2.30 -24.63 -21.23
N ASN A 411 1.78 -24.18 -22.36
CA ASN A 411 1.52 -25.06 -23.50
C ASN A 411 2.80 -25.52 -24.21
N ILE A 412 3.97 -25.05 -23.76
CA ILE A 412 5.31 -25.50 -24.19
C ILE A 412 6.05 -25.97 -22.94
N ASP A 413 6.17 -27.29 -22.76
CA ASP A 413 6.72 -27.94 -21.54
C ASP A 413 8.08 -27.38 -21.09
N ALA A 414 8.85 -26.80 -22.01
CA ALA A 414 10.14 -26.17 -21.73
C ALA A 414 10.04 -24.95 -20.79
N TYR A 415 8.86 -24.35 -20.67
CA TYR A 415 8.59 -23.22 -19.80
C TYR A 415 7.81 -23.59 -18.54
N ASP A 416 7.46 -24.88 -18.38
CA ASP A 416 6.91 -25.38 -17.12
C ASP A 416 7.96 -25.30 -16.02
N PHE A 417 7.57 -24.77 -14.87
CA PHE A 417 8.43 -24.83 -13.70
C PHE A 417 7.62 -24.73 -12.41
N ASP A 418 8.19 -25.33 -11.37
CA ASP A 418 7.77 -25.09 -9.99
C ASP A 418 8.94 -24.55 -9.16
N ARG A 419 8.61 -23.79 -8.12
CA ARG A 419 9.60 -23.18 -7.23
C ARG A 419 9.06 -23.04 -5.82
N LEU A 420 9.80 -23.58 -4.86
CA LEU A 420 9.59 -23.32 -3.43
C LEU A 420 10.60 -22.29 -2.94
N LEU A 421 10.11 -21.25 -2.32
CA LEU A 421 10.91 -20.20 -1.70
C LEU A 421 10.67 -20.22 -0.18
N PHE A 422 11.75 -20.23 0.59
CA PHE A 422 11.70 -20.00 2.03
C PHE A 422 12.60 -18.81 2.36
N ILE A 423 12.07 -17.85 3.11
CA ILE A 423 12.78 -16.64 3.52
C ILE A 423 12.71 -16.52 5.03
N LEU A 424 13.81 -16.12 5.63
CA LEU A 424 13.93 -15.77 7.03
C LEU A 424 14.79 -14.52 7.14
N ASN A 425 14.24 -13.41 7.64
CA ASN A 425 14.99 -12.16 7.72
C ASN A 425 14.68 -11.34 8.97
N LEU A 426 15.60 -10.41 9.27
CA LEU A 426 15.43 -9.33 10.23
C LEU A 426 15.43 -8.02 9.47
N SER A 427 14.54 -7.13 9.83
CA SER A 427 14.45 -5.81 9.23
C SER A 427 14.26 -4.71 10.28
N ARG A 428 14.70 -3.50 9.93
CA ARG A 428 14.56 -2.31 10.78
C ARG A 428 14.42 -1.05 9.97
N TYR A 429 13.54 -0.16 10.43
CA TYR A 429 13.46 1.23 10.02
C TYR A 429 14.21 2.14 11.00
N PHE A 430 14.97 3.08 10.45
CA PHE A 430 15.61 4.18 11.15
C PHE A 430 14.99 5.49 10.67
N GLN A 431 14.60 6.36 11.60
CA GLN A 431 14.03 7.69 11.37
C GLN A 431 14.92 8.77 11.95
#